data_8a79ecf0af363b45fb4075a165467c5b
#
_entry.id   8a79ecf0af363b45fb4075a165467c5b
#
_cell.length_a   1.000
_cell.length_b   1.000
_cell.length_c   1.000
_cell.angle_alpha   90.00
_cell.angle_beta   90.00
_cell.angle_gamma   90.00
#
_symmetry.space_group_name_H-M   'P 1'
#
loop_
_entity.id
_entity.type
_entity.pdbx_description
1 polymer ?
#
loop_
_entity_poly.entity_id
_entity_poly.type
_entity_poly.pdbx_seq_one_letter_code
_entity_poly.pdbx_strand_id
1 'polypeptide(L)' 'MLASALMAPAARAVASGDCRFGFVFGGSGTGEQIVANKIRGIRCCQATEPVTAALSRQHNDANMLSMGA' A
#
# COMPACT_ATOMS: atom_id res chain seq x y z
N MET A 1 13.16 11.06 1.72
CA MET A 1 11.87 11.24 1.03
C MET A 1 10.75 11.29 2.04
N LEU A 2 9.99 12.38 2.02
CA LEU A 2 8.89 12.54 2.99
C LEU A 2 7.85 11.42 2.87
N ALA A 3 7.50 11.05 1.65
CA ALA A 3 6.53 9.97 1.43
C ALA A 3 7.00 8.67 2.07
N SER A 4 8.28 8.32 1.92
CA SER A 4 8.82 7.10 2.53
C SER A 4 8.77 7.18 4.05
N ALA A 5 9.10 8.33 4.62
CA ALA A 5 9.10 8.50 6.06
C ALA A 5 7.70 8.39 6.66
N LEU A 6 6.68 8.90 5.95
CA LEU A 6 5.30 8.85 6.41
C LEU A 6 4.67 7.48 6.21
N MET A 7 5.07 6.78 5.15
CA MET A 7 4.44 5.54 4.74
C MET A 7 4.99 4.31 5.46
N ALA A 8 6.27 4.29 5.77
CA ALA A 8 6.89 3.14 6.41
C ALA A 8 6.20 2.73 7.72
N PRO A 9 5.82 3.65 8.62
CA PRO A 9 5.08 3.27 9.81
C PRO A 9 3.74 2.61 9.52
N ALA A 10 3.01 3.09 8.51
CA ALA A 10 1.73 2.47 8.12
C ALA A 10 1.93 1.05 7.61
N ALA A 11 2.91 0.85 6.75
CA ALA A 11 3.22 -0.47 6.21
C ALA A 11 3.67 -1.43 7.31
N ARG A 12 4.47 -0.95 8.27
CA ARG A 12 4.89 -1.78 9.39
C ARG A 12 3.74 -2.17 10.29
N ALA A 13 2.77 -1.27 10.50
CA ALA A 13 1.58 -1.60 11.28
C ALA A 13 0.76 -2.71 10.63
N VAL A 14 0.66 -2.70 9.31
CA VAL A 14 -0.01 -3.78 8.59
C VAL A 14 0.82 -5.07 8.66
N ALA A 15 2.12 -4.97 8.44
CA ALA A 15 3.01 -6.14 8.44
C ALA A 15 3.05 -6.83 9.80
N SER A 16 2.98 -6.06 10.89
CA SER A 16 3.01 -6.61 12.25
C SER A 16 1.68 -7.19 12.71
N GLY A 17 0.61 -6.93 11.97
CA GLY A 17 -0.72 -7.39 12.35
C GLY A 17 -1.50 -6.40 13.20
N ASP A 18 -0.93 -5.26 13.55
CA ASP A 18 -1.66 -4.23 14.29
C ASP A 18 -2.83 -3.69 13.49
N CYS A 19 -2.67 -3.62 12.17
CA CYS A 19 -3.72 -3.24 11.24
C CYS A 19 -3.87 -4.32 10.19
N ARG A 20 -5.10 -4.59 9.80
CA ARG A 20 -5.38 -5.62 8.78
C ARG A 20 -5.13 -5.10 7.37
N PHE A 21 -5.47 -3.85 7.13
CA PHE A 21 -5.31 -3.20 5.83
C PHE A 21 -4.72 -1.81 6.02
N GLY A 22 -4.06 -1.32 4.98
CA GLY A 22 -3.50 0.02 4.99
C GLY A 22 -3.74 0.75 3.69
N PHE A 23 -3.75 2.07 3.78
CA PHE A 23 -3.89 2.95 2.62
C PHE A 23 -2.78 4.00 2.69
N VAL A 24 -2.18 4.27 1.55
CA VAL A 24 -1.19 5.34 1.44
C VAL A 24 -1.52 6.23 0.25
N PHE A 25 -1.26 7.50 0.39
CA PHE A 25 -1.58 8.51 -0.61
C PHE A 25 -0.32 9.30 -0.95
N GLY A 26 -0.15 9.64 -2.21
CA GLY A 26 0.98 10.44 -2.67
C GLY A 26 0.67 11.04 -4.02
N GLY A 27 1.63 11.74 -4.60
CA GLY A 27 1.43 12.40 -5.88
C GLY A 27 0.94 11.47 -6.98
N SER A 28 1.63 10.37 -7.18
CA SER A 28 1.25 9.37 -8.18
C SER A 28 0.85 8.04 -7.58
N GLY A 29 1.23 7.77 -6.36
CA GLY A 29 1.06 6.48 -5.72
C GLY A 29 2.14 5.46 -6.06
N THR A 30 2.95 5.71 -7.08
CA THR A 30 3.96 4.74 -7.54
C THR A 30 5.11 4.60 -6.56
N GLY A 31 5.65 5.72 -6.08
CA GLY A 31 6.75 5.68 -5.10
C GLY A 31 6.32 5.03 -3.81
N GLU A 32 5.13 5.35 -3.34
CA GLU A 32 4.56 4.78 -2.13
C GLU A 32 4.39 3.26 -2.25
N GLN A 33 3.91 2.79 -3.40
CA GLN A 33 3.77 1.37 -3.67
C GLN A 33 5.12 0.65 -3.59
N ILE A 34 6.13 1.21 -4.23
CA ILE A 34 7.46 0.60 -4.28
C ILE A 34 8.03 0.47 -2.87
N VAL A 35 7.96 1.55 -2.10
CA VAL A 35 8.51 1.53 -0.74
C VAL A 35 7.75 0.57 0.15
N ALA A 36 6.41 0.57 0.09
CA ALA A 36 5.60 -0.32 0.90
C ALA A 36 5.95 -1.79 0.63
N ASN A 37 6.12 -2.15 -0.62
CA ASN A 37 6.39 -3.55 -0.99
C ASN A 37 7.80 -4.02 -0.61
N LYS A 38 8.67 -3.13 -0.17
CA LYS A 38 9.96 -3.53 0.37
C LYS A 38 9.86 -4.07 1.80
N ILE A 39 8.74 -3.91 2.45
CA ILE A 39 8.52 -4.40 3.81
C ILE A 39 7.92 -5.79 3.73
N ARG A 40 8.56 -6.76 4.42
CA ARG A 40 8.08 -8.13 4.42
C ARG A 40 6.65 -8.21 4.93
N GLY A 41 5.82 -8.95 4.23
CA GLY A 41 4.42 -9.12 4.59
C GLY A 41 3.49 -8.11 3.94
N ILE A 42 4.02 -7.14 3.22
CA ILE A 42 3.21 -6.13 2.53
C ILE A 42 3.02 -6.51 1.07
N ARG A 43 1.78 -6.47 0.65
CA ARG A 43 1.36 -6.64 -0.75
C ARG A 43 0.55 -5.41 -1.12
N CYS A 44 1.25 -4.38 -1.56
CA CYS A 44 0.66 -3.07 -1.86
C CYS A 44 0.38 -2.96 -3.35
N CYS A 45 -0.85 -2.63 -3.68
CA CYS A 45 -1.28 -2.40 -5.05
C CYS A 45 -1.51 -0.91 -5.27
N GLN A 46 -1.02 -0.40 -6.40
CA GLN A 46 -1.38 0.94 -6.83
C GLN A 46 -2.74 0.86 -7.50
N ALA A 47 -3.74 1.50 -6.92
CA ALA A 47 -5.11 1.46 -7.42
C ALA A 47 -5.55 2.84 -7.86
N THR A 48 -6.05 2.93 -9.09
CA THR A 48 -6.58 4.17 -9.66
C THR A 48 -8.09 4.10 -9.82
N GLU A 49 -8.67 2.94 -9.61
CA GLU A 49 -10.11 2.74 -9.77
C GLU A 49 -10.56 1.56 -8.91
N PRO A 50 -11.89 1.48 -8.61
CA PRO A 50 -12.41 0.41 -7.75
C PRO A 50 -12.18 -1.00 -8.29
N VAL A 51 -12.25 -1.19 -9.61
CA VAL A 51 -12.05 -2.51 -10.21
C VAL A 51 -10.64 -3.03 -9.94
N THR A 52 -9.63 -2.20 -10.12
CA THR A 52 -8.25 -2.57 -9.83
C THR A 52 -8.07 -2.93 -8.36
N ALA A 53 -8.66 -2.15 -7.48
CA ALA A 53 -8.59 -2.42 -6.05
C ALA A 53 -9.22 -3.78 -5.70
N ALA A 54 -10.40 -4.06 -6.25
CA ALA A 54 -11.07 -5.32 -6.00
C ALA A 54 -10.26 -6.51 -6.53
N LEU A 55 -9.71 -6.40 -7.73
CA LEU A 55 -8.93 -7.47 -8.32
C LEU A 55 -7.63 -7.73 -7.55
N SER A 56 -7.04 -6.68 -6.97
CA SER A 56 -5.85 -6.86 -6.15
C SER A 56 -6.11 -7.73 -4.92
N ARG A 57 -7.30 -7.62 -4.34
CA ARG A 57 -7.71 -8.49 -3.25
C ARG A 57 -8.01 -9.91 -3.74
N GLN A 58 -8.74 -10.04 -4.82
CA GLN A 58 -9.18 -11.34 -5.32
C GLN A 58 -8.04 -12.20 -5.86
N HIS A 59 -7.11 -11.57 -6.56
CA HIS A 59 -6.06 -12.31 -7.26
C HIS A 59 -4.70 -12.25 -6.60
N ASN A 60 -4.42 -11.20 -5.83
CA ASN A 60 -3.08 -10.98 -5.29
C ASN A 60 -3.04 -10.86 -3.78
N ASP A 61 -4.16 -11.00 -3.10
CA ASP A 61 -4.24 -10.87 -1.65
C ASP A 61 -3.58 -9.59 -1.13
N ALA A 62 -3.83 -8.48 -1.82
CA ALA A 62 -3.25 -7.20 -1.44
C ALA A 62 -3.77 -6.75 -0.07
N ASN A 63 -2.89 -6.27 0.79
CA ASN A 63 -3.26 -5.76 2.11
C ASN A 63 -3.02 -4.25 2.25
N MET A 64 -2.49 -3.61 1.22
CA MET A 64 -2.38 -2.16 1.17
C MET A 64 -2.75 -1.65 -0.22
N LEU A 65 -3.30 -0.45 -0.25
CA LEU A 65 -3.55 0.28 -1.49
C LEU A 65 -2.79 1.58 -1.47
N SER A 66 -2.16 1.89 -2.59
CA SER A 66 -1.49 3.16 -2.83
C SER A 66 -2.28 3.92 -3.88
N MET A 67 -2.60 5.17 -3.59
CA MET A 67 -3.42 5.99 -4.48
C MET A 67 -2.76 7.35 -4.70
N GLY A 68 -2.87 7.85 -5.93
CA GLY A 68 -2.44 9.19 -6.26
C GLY A 68 -3.40 10.22 -5.68
N ALA A 69 -2.85 11.34 -5.25
CA ALA A 69 -3.66 12.44 -4.73
C ALA A 69 -4.04 13.41 -5.83
#